data_6213ec1d967236ce58e20a2bfc655208
#
_entry.id   6213ec1d967236ce58e20a2bfc655208
#
_cell.length_a   1.000
_cell.length_b   1.000
_cell.length_c   1.000
_cell.angle_alpha   90.00
_cell.angle_beta   90.00
_cell.angle_gamma   90.00
#
_symmetry.space_group_name_H-M   'P 1'
#
loop_
_entity.id
_entity.type
_entity.pdbx_description
1 polymer ?
#
loop_
_entity_poly.entity_id
_entity_poly.type
_entity_poly.pdbx_seq_one_letter_code
_entity_poly.pdbx_strand_id
1 'polypeptide(L)'
;YLEADDNFAFTVLPWPDYFGKAPDARTDGMRHIVAVPIRDEKLGPYAGQVRGPLDNDWLGTPAPAKLFGGRALIGRFLAALSGFEAAKLYRNAELVDLITDGGRVEGAVVRRDGREVRIGAERGVLLAAGGFEHNTALRQAYGVPGEANDSMGCPGNTGAALQAALRAGAAVDLMDQAWWSPGLTHPDGRSAFALWFTGGIFVNQAGRRFVNESAAYDRIGRAIIAEMAAGRLTTPFWMIYDDRGGEVPPVQATNVSMVETERYRDAGLW
;
A
#
# COMPACT_ATOMS: atom_id res chain seq x y z
N TYR A 1 12.96 8.14 -18.89
CA TYR A 1 14.12 8.25 -17.99
C TYR A 1 14.58 6.89 -17.51
N LEU A 2 13.72 6.10 -16.84
CA LEU A 2 14.10 4.75 -16.34
C LEU A 2 14.42 3.77 -17.48
N GLU A 3 13.71 3.83 -18.60
CA GLU A 3 13.92 2.95 -19.77
C GLU A 3 15.27 3.17 -20.47
N ALA A 4 16.05 4.16 -20.06
CA ALA A 4 17.43 4.30 -20.49
C ALA A 4 18.39 3.29 -19.81
N ASP A 5 17.94 2.59 -18.78
CA ASP A 5 18.66 1.52 -18.10
C ASP A 5 17.96 0.18 -18.43
N ASP A 6 18.72 -0.78 -18.93
CA ASP A 6 18.24 -2.10 -19.39
C ASP A 6 17.53 -2.92 -18.30
N ASN A 7 17.70 -2.56 -17.03
CA ASN A 7 16.98 -3.19 -15.94
C ASN A 7 15.50 -2.80 -15.92
N PHE A 8 15.10 -1.71 -16.56
CA PHE A 8 13.72 -1.24 -16.55
C PHE A 8 13.03 -1.55 -17.87
N ALA A 9 11.92 -2.26 -17.76
CA ALA A 9 11.00 -2.50 -18.86
C ALA A 9 9.57 -2.35 -18.35
N PHE A 10 8.75 -1.66 -19.11
CA PHE A 10 7.35 -1.41 -18.80
C PHE A 10 6.45 -1.92 -19.91
N THR A 11 5.23 -2.23 -19.55
CA THR A 11 4.15 -2.52 -20.51
C THR A 11 2.92 -1.69 -20.16
N VAL A 12 2.13 -1.37 -21.17
CA VAL A 12 0.87 -0.66 -20.97
C VAL A 12 -0.14 -1.59 -20.33
N LEU A 13 -0.82 -1.08 -19.32
CA LEU A 13 -1.96 -1.72 -18.69
C LEU A 13 -3.24 -1.09 -19.29
N PRO A 14 -4.14 -1.86 -19.91
CA PRO A 14 -5.30 -1.33 -20.62
C PRO A 14 -6.43 -0.94 -19.63
N TRP A 15 -6.11 -0.06 -18.69
CA TRP A 15 -7.05 0.45 -17.70
C TRP A 15 -7.43 1.88 -17.99
N PRO A 16 -8.70 2.25 -17.75
CA PRO A 16 -9.15 3.63 -17.87
C PRO A 16 -8.50 4.50 -16.79
N ASP A 17 -8.45 5.79 -17.05
CA ASP A 17 -7.99 6.75 -16.07
C ASP A 17 -8.82 6.65 -14.80
N TYR A 18 -8.16 6.75 -13.65
CA TYR A 18 -8.74 6.59 -12.31
C TYR A 18 -9.91 7.55 -12.05
N PHE A 19 -9.77 8.81 -12.48
CA PHE A 19 -10.82 9.81 -12.46
C PHE A 19 -11.43 9.99 -13.86
N GLY A 20 -12.14 8.99 -14.35
CA GLY A 20 -12.67 8.95 -15.71
C GLY A 20 -13.64 10.08 -16.09
N LYS A 21 -14.04 10.93 -15.13
CA LYS A 21 -14.85 12.14 -15.37
C LYS A 21 -14.04 13.44 -15.31
N ALA A 22 -12.74 13.37 -15.07
CA ALA A 22 -11.88 14.54 -15.11
C ALA A 22 -11.75 15.05 -16.56
N PRO A 23 -11.51 16.36 -16.78
CA PRO A 23 -11.17 16.87 -18.10
C PRO A 23 -10.01 16.08 -18.70
N ASP A 24 -10.08 15.77 -19.98
CA ASP A 24 -9.07 15.00 -20.71
C ASP A 24 -8.79 13.59 -20.20
N ALA A 25 -9.67 13.04 -19.34
CA ALA A 25 -9.57 11.66 -18.90
C ALA A 25 -9.72 10.69 -20.08
N ARG A 26 -8.87 9.68 -20.12
CA ARG A 26 -8.94 8.61 -21.11
C ARG A 26 -9.64 7.41 -20.51
N THR A 27 -10.83 7.14 -21.01
CA THR A 27 -11.63 5.96 -20.59
C THR A 27 -11.35 4.73 -21.45
N ASP A 28 -10.61 4.91 -22.55
CA ASP A 28 -10.12 3.86 -23.45
C ASP A 28 -8.88 3.12 -22.89
N GLY A 29 -8.35 3.57 -21.76
CA GLY A 29 -7.12 3.05 -21.18
C GLY A 29 -5.86 3.66 -21.78
N MET A 30 -4.75 2.91 -21.75
CA MET A 30 -3.48 3.21 -22.42
C MET A 30 -2.59 4.29 -21.77
N ARG A 31 -2.91 4.76 -20.55
CA ARG A 31 -2.01 5.64 -19.77
C ARG A 31 -1.29 4.93 -18.63
N HIS A 32 -1.89 3.88 -18.13
CA HIS A 32 -1.27 3.11 -17.04
C HIS A 32 -0.15 2.24 -17.58
N ILE A 33 0.97 2.25 -16.89
CA ILE A 33 2.10 1.37 -17.16
C ILE A 33 2.39 0.52 -15.94
N VAL A 34 2.87 -0.67 -16.16
CA VAL A 34 3.31 -1.60 -15.12
C VAL A 34 4.66 -2.18 -15.48
N ALA A 35 5.50 -2.39 -14.48
CA ALA A 35 6.79 -3.03 -14.69
C ALA A 35 6.61 -4.46 -15.23
N VAL A 36 7.31 -4.78 -16.30
CA VAL A 36 7.34 -6.15 -16.85
C VAL A 36 7.81 -7.10 -15.75
N PRO A 37 7.14 -8.23 -15.54
CA PRO A 37 7.52 -9.19 -14.50
C PRO A 37 8.99 -9.64 -14.61
N ILE A 38 9.63 -9.81 -13.47
CA ILE A 38 11.03 -10.24 -13.37
C ILE A 38 11.12 -11.49 -12.47
N ARG A 39 12.03 -12.39 -12.76
CA ARG A 39 12.32 -13.53 -11.90
C ARG A 39 13.25 -13.09 -10.77
N ASP A 40 13.02 -13.60 -9.58
CA ASP A 40 13.77 -13.25 -8.37
C ASP A 40 15.28 -13.53 -8.53
N GLU A 41 15.65 -14.61 -9.24
CA GLU A 41 17.07 -14.94 -9.45
C GLU A 41 17.83 -13.86 -10.25
N LYS A 42 17.13 -13.00 -10.99
CA LYS A 42 17.72 -11.91 -11.76
C LYS A 42 18.10 -10.68 -10.91
N LEU A 43 17.79 -10.69 -9.63
CA LEU A 43 18.12 -9.60 -8.71
C LEU A 43 19.56 -9.68 -8.19
N GLY A 44 20.35 -10.65 -8.64
CA GLY A 44 21.74 -10.80 -8.22
C GLY A 44 21.86 -11.01 -6.70
N PRO A 45 22.66 -10.20 -6.00
CA PRO A 45 22.85 -10.34 -4.54
C PRO A 45 21.59 -10.05 -3.73
N TYR A 46 20.53 -9.52 -4.36
CA TYR A 46 19.26 -9.20 -3.73
C TYR A 46 18.17 -10.25 -3.96
N ALA A 47 18.48 -11.39 -4.58
CA ALA A 47 17.56 -12.50 -4.72
C ALA A 47 17.01 -12.94 -3.35
N GLY A 48 15.73 -13.25 -3.28
CA GLY A 48 15.04 -13.59 -2.04
C GLY A 48 14.77 -12.42 -1.09
N GLN A 49 15.07 -11.18 -1.49
CA GLN A 49 14.93 -10.02 -0.62
C GLN A 49 13.68 -9.18 -0.87
N VAL A 50 12.97 -9.44 -1.95
CA VAL A 50 11.68 -8.80 -2.21
C VAL A 50 10.59 -9.55 -1.47
N ARG A 51 9.92 -8.85 -0.56
CA ARG A 51 8.82 -9.40 0.22
C ARG A 51 7.72 -9.99 -0.69
N GLY A 52 7.12 -11.07 -0.25
CA GLY A 52 5.93 -11.66 -0.86
C GLY A 52 4.71 -10.73 -0.82
N PRO A 53 3.62 -11.06 -1.51
CA PRO A 53 2.32 -10.46 -1.26
C PRO A 53 1.93 -10.65 0.21
N LEU A 54 1.26 -9.66 0.80
CA LEU A 54 0.82 -9.72 2.19
C LEU A 54 -0.06 -10.94 2.49
N ASP A 55 -0.91 -11.31 1.56
CA ASP A 55 -1.77 -12.49 1.69
C ASP A 55 -0.97 -13.77 1.85
N ASN A 56 0.13 -13.93 1.11
CA ASN A 56 0.98 -15.11 1.25
C ASN A 56 1.57 -15.19 2.66
N ASP A 57 1.96 -14.06 3.24
CA ASP A 57 2.45 -14.01 4.62
C ASP A 57 1.34 -14.38 5.62
N TRP A 58 0.13 -13.87 5.40
CA TRP A 58 -1.02 -14.12 6.30
C TRP A 58 -1.56 -15.54 6.20
N LEU A 59 -1.53 -16.12 5.00
CA LEU A 59 -2.03 -17.47 4.74
C LEU A 59 -0.95 -18.54 4.92
N GLY A 60 0.29 -18.15 5.19
CA GLY A 60 1.41 -19.07 5.31
C GLY A 60 1.74 -19.78 3.99
N THR A 61 1.41 -19.18 2.85
CA THR A 61 1.65 -19.77 1.53
C THR A 61 2.95 -19.23 0.92
N PRO A 62 3.67 -20.02 0.09
CA PRO A 62 4.90 -19.55 -0.53
C PRO A 62 4.66 -18.36 -1.46
N ALA A 63 5.54 -17.36 -1.38
CA ALA A 63 5.52 -16.25 -2.33
C ALA A 63 5.90 -16.72 -3.75
N PRO A 64 5.26 -16.19 -4.80
CA PRO A 64 5.63 -16.52 -6.17
C PRO A 64 7.08 -16.12 -6.49
N ALA A 65 7.86 -17.01 -7.10
CA ALA A 65 9.24 -16.75 -7.55
C ALA A 65 9.33 -15.68 -8.65
N LYS A 66 8.26 -15.49 -9.42
CA LYS A 66 8.14 -14.41 -10.39
C LYS A 66 7.48 -13.20 -9.74
N LEU A 67 8.16 -12.07 -9.81
CA LEU A 67 7.70 -10.81 -9.25
C LEU A 67 6.80 -10.09 -10.24
N PHE A 68 5.67 -9.58 -9.77
CA PHE A 68 4.67 -8.86 -10.56
C PHE A 68 4.35 -7.49 -9.93
N GLY A 69 3.79 -6.57 -10.73
CA GLY A 69 3.32 -5.27 -10.26
C GLY A 69 4.38 -4.47 -9.53
N GLY A 70 4.06 -3.93 -8.37
CA GLY A 70 5.01 -3.18 -7.54
C GLY A 70 6.24 -3.98 -7.11
N ARG A 71 6.08 -5.29 -6.88
CA ARG A 71 7.21 -6.18 -6.56
C ARG A 71 8.19 -6.29 -7.72
N ALA A 72 7.70 -6.34 -8.97
CA ALA A 72 8.55 -6.33 -10.16
C ALA A 72 9.31 -5.01 -10.27
N LEU A 73 8.66 -3.88 -9.99
CA LEU A 73 9.30 -2.58 -10.00
C LEU A 73 10.43 -2.49 -8.97
N ILE A 74 10.17 -2.90 -7.72
CA ILE A 74 11.20 -2.96 -6.67
C ILE A 74 12.32 -3.92 -7.05
N GLY A 75 12.00 -5.11 -7.60
CA GLY A 75 13.01 -6.06 -8.08
C GLY A 75 13.92 -5.44 -9.14
N ARG A 76 13.36 -4.67 -10.07
CA ARG A 76 14.13 -3.97 -11.10
C ARG A 76 15.03 -2.89 -10.54
N PHE A 77 14.57 -2.14 -9.53
CA PHE A 77 15.42 -1.19 -8.80
C PHE A 77 16.58 -1.90 -8.08
N LEU A 78 16.34 -3.04 -7.47
CA LEU A 78 17.39 -3.83 -6.82
C LEU A 78 18.39 -4.40 -7.84
N ALA A 79 17.92 -4.88 -8.99
CA ALA A 79 18.79 -5.33 -10.07
C ALA A 79 19.66 -4.19 -10.59
N ALA A 80 19.10 -3.01 -10.82
CA ALA A 80 19.85 -1.82 -11.21
C ALA A 80 20.86 -1.42 -10.11
N LEU A 81 20.45 -1.40 -8.85
CA LEU A 81 21.32 -1.06 -7.71
C LEU A 81 22.54 -1.97 -7.62
N SER A 82 22.42 -3.25 -8.00
CA SER A 82 23.53 -4.20 -7.98
C SER A 82 24.67 -3.81 -8.92
N GLY A 83 24.42 -2.97 -9.91
CA GLY A 83 25.42 -2.42 -10.83
C GLY A 83 26.20 -1.22 -10.28
N PHE A 84 25.85 -0.69 -9.11
CA PHE A 84 26.50 0.48 -8.51
C PHE A 84 27.35 0.07 -7.32
N GLU A 85 28.65 -0.10 -7.50
CA GLU A 85 29.60 -0.52 -6.44
C GLU A 85 29.62 0.44 -5.23
N ALA A 86 29.42 1.74 -5.47
CA ALA A 86 29.38 2.75 -4.42
C ALA A 86 28.08 2.74 -3.61
N ALA A 87 26.99 2.15 -4.14
CA ALA A 87 25.72 2.09 -3.46
C ALA A 87 25.70 0.92 -2.47
N LYS A 88 25.23 1.19 -1.26
CA LYS A 88 25.10 0.17 -0.22
C LYS A 88 23.71 0.15 0.34
N LEU A 89 23.08 -1.03 0.33
CA LEU A 89 21.78 -1.26 0.94
C LEU A 89 21.97 -1.90 2.32
N TYR A 90 21.51 -1.22 3.34
CA TYR A 90 21.44 -1.76 4.70
C TYR A 90 20.00 -2.08 5.04
N ARG A 91 19.75 -3.32 5.41
CA ARG A 91 18.44 -3.77 5.94
C ARG A 91 18.49 -3.82 7.46
N ASN A 92 17.31 -3.86 8.08
CA ASN A 92 17.18 -3.86 9.54
C ASN A 92 17.92 -2.67 10.18
N ALA A 93 17.89 -1.53 9.50
CA ALA A 93 18.49 -0.28 9.93
C ALA A 93 17.34 0.73 10.14
N GLU A 94 16.88 0.86 11.37
CA GLU A 94 15.81 1.76 11.75
C GLU A 94 16.35 3.18 11.93
N LEU A 95 15.70 4.17 11.29
CA LEU A 95 16.01 5.57 11.56
C LEU A 95 15.55 5.93 12.97
N VAL A 96 16.47 6.36 13.82
CA VAL A 96 16.22 6.82 15.18
C VAL A 96 16.02 8.34 15.19
N ASP A 97 16.98 9.08 14.59
CA ASP A 97 16.93 10.54 14.55
C ASP A 97 17.78 11.11 13.41
N LEU A 98 17.61 12.41 13.15
CA LEU A 98 18.49 13.17 12.28
C LEU A 98 19.59 13.86 13.11
N ILE A 99 20.78 13.94 12.54
CA ILE A 99 21.88 14.70 13.10
C ILE A 99 21.77 16.12 12.53
N THR A 100 21.61 17.11 13.42
CA THR A 100 21.48 18.52 13.01
C THR A 100 22.54 19.36 13.67
N ASP A 101 23.08 20.33 12.92
CA ASP A 101 23.95 21.39 13.42
C ASP A 101 23.60 22.71 12.72
N GLY A 102 23.47 23.79 13.49
CA GLY A 102 23.16 25.13 12.96
C GLY A 102 21.90 25.19 12.08
N GLY A 103 20.90 24.31 12.29
CA GLY A 103 19.69 24.22 11.48
C GLY A 103 19.85 23.41 10.17
N ARG A 104 21.02 22.80 9.95
CA ARG A 104 21.29 21.93 8.81
C ARG A 104 21.28 20.47 9.24
N VAL A 105 20.72 19.61 8.39
CA VAL A 105 20.81 18.15 8.58
C VAL A 105 22.16 17.67 8.03
N GLU A 106 22.98 17.05 8.89
CA GLU A 106 24.33 16.59 8.57
C GLU A 106 24.45 15.06 8.62
N GLY A 107 23.37 14.36 8.88
CA GLY A 107 23.38 12.91 8.93
C GLY A 107 22.17 12.31 9.60
N ALA A 108 22.29 11.05 9.94
CA ALA A 108 21.26 10.27 10.60
C ALA A 108 21.83 9.37 11.70
N VAL A 109 21.05 9.12 12.71
CA VAL A 109 21.26 8.07 13.71
C VAL A 109 20.38 6.89 13.32
N VAL A 110 20.98 5.74 13.09
CA VAL A 110 20.26 4.51 12.77
C VAL A 110 20.54 3.44 13.82
N ARG A 111 19.51 2.67 14.16
CA ARG A 111 19.65 1.48 15.01
C ARG A 111 19.81 0.26 14.14
N ARG A 112 20.94 -0.42 14.30
CA ARG A 112 21.26 -1.64 13.59
C ARG A 112 21.89 -2.64 14.56
N ASP A 113 21.46 -3.88 14.52
CA ASP A 113 21.96 -4.96 15.39
C ASP A 113 21.95 -4.57 16.90
N GLY A 114 20.89 -3.86 17.32
CA GLY A 114 20.72 -3.36 18.70
C GLY A 114 21.61 -2.17 19.09
N ARG A 115 22.41 -1.61 18.16
CA ARG A 115 23.30 -0.51 18.42
C ARG A 115 22.94 0.71 17.58
N GLU A 116 23.13 1.89 18.15
CA GLU A 116 22.99 3.14 17.41
C GLU A 116 24.30 3.47 16.69
N VAL A 117 24.17 3.75 15.41
CA VAL A 117 25.26 4.11 14.51
C VAL A 117 24.96 5.50 13.94
N ARG A 118 25.92 6.40 14.00
CA ARG A 118 25.85 7.73 13.40
C ARG A 118 26.43 7.67 11.99
N ILE A 119 25.65 8.13 11.02
CA ILE A 119 26.02 8.18 9.61
C ILE A 119 26.04 9.65 9.19
N GLY A 120 27.21 10.18 8.84
CA GLY A 120 27.33 11.52 8.28
C GLY A 120 26.87 11.59 6.82
N ALA A 121 26.31 12.73 6.42
CA ALA A 121 25.85 12.99 5.07
C ALA A 121 26.29 14.40 4.60
N GLU A 122 27.29 14.44 3.74
CA GLU A 122 27.85 15.71 3.24
C GLU A 122 26.87 16.52 2.39
N ARG A 123 25.99 15.82 1.64
CA ARG A 123 25.06 16.45 0.70
C ARG A 123 23.62 16.54 1.22
N GLY A 124 23.29 15.80 2.29
CA GLY A 124 21.96 15.78 2.88
C GLY A 124 21.42 14.37 3.03
N VAL A 125 20.24 14.27 3.63
CA VAL A 125 19.51 13.02 3.88
C VAL A 125 18.18 13.08 3.15
N LEU A 126 17.90 12.07 2.31
CA LEU A 126 16.58 11.88 1.69
C LEU A 126 15.74 10.96 2.59
N LEU A 127 14.61 11.46 3.06
CA LEU A 127 13.60 10.67 3.77
C LEU A 127 12.56 10.15 2.78
N ALA A 128 12.53 8.83 2.55
CA ALA A 128 11.60 8.16 1.66
C ALA A 128 11.03 6.90 2.32
N ALA A 129 10.74 6.98 3.63
CA ALA A 129 10.43 5.85 4.50
C ALA A 129 8.92 5.58 4.66
N GLY A 130 8.09 6.06 3.73
CA GLY A 130 6.63 5.86 3.76
C GLY A 130 5.92 6.70 4.83
N GLY A 131 4.71 6.28 5.18
CA GLY A 131 3.82 6.96 6.10
C GLY A 131 3.88 6.44 7.54
N PHE A 132 2.74 6.56 8.22
CA PHE A 132 2.60 6.13 9.63
C PHE A 132 1.34 5.28 9.88
N GLU A 133 0.81 4.67 8.84
CA GLU A 133 -0.45 3.91 8.90
C GLU A 133 -0.41 2.73 9.88
N HIS A 134 0.76 2.21 10.23
CA HIS A 134 0.95 1.17 11.25
C HIS A 134 1.32 1.72 12.64
N ASN A 135 1.15 3.02 12.87
CA ASN A 135 1.35 3.64 14.17
C ASN A 135 0.02 4.13 14.76
N THR A 136 -0.58 3.33 15.62
CA THR A 136 -1.89 3.63 16.24
C THR A 136 -1.88 4.97 16.96
N ALA A 137 -0.81 5.32 17.67
CA ALA A 137 -0.73 6.57 18.39
C ALA A 137 -0.71 7.80 17.47
N LEU A 138 0.03 7.73 16.36
CA LEU A 138 0.03 8.80 15.37
C LEU A 138 -1.32 8.90 14.64
N ARG A 139 -1.93 7.75 14.30
CA ARG A 139 -3.29 7.76 13.71
C ARG A 139 -4.28 8.48 14.62
N GLN A 140 -4.29 8.15 15.89
CA GLN A 140 -5.16 8.81 16.88
C GLN A 140 -4.84 10.31 17.03
N ALA A 141 -3.56 10.65 17.14
CA ALA A 141 -3.13 12.04 17.30
C ALA A 141 -3.54 12.95 16.11
N TYR A 142 -3.55 12.39 14.91
CA TYR A 142 -3.93 13.12 13.68
C TYR A 142 -5.37 12.85 13.22
N GLY A 143 -6.16 12.12 13.99
CA GLY A 143 -7.57 11.86 13.67
C GLY A 143 -7.79 10.95 12.45
N VAL A 144 -6.83 10.09 12.14
CA VAL A 144 -6.96 9.11 11.04
C VAL A 144 -7.86 7.97 11.49
N PRO A 145 -9.02 7.76 10.84
CA PRO A 145 -9.98 6.72 11.25
C PRO A 145 -9.46 5.30 10.97
N GLY A 146 -10.10 4.32 11.61
CA GLY A 146 -9.78 2.89 11.49
C GLY A 146 -8.55 2.49 12.31
N GLU A 147 -8.20 1.22 12.22
CA GLU A 147 -7.11 0.60 12.98
C GLU A 147 -5.87 0.37 12.08
N ALA A 148 -4.73 0.09 12.70
CA ALA A 148 -3.52 -0.24 11.95
C ALA A 148 -3.68 -1.50 11.07
N ASN A 149 -4.49 -2.47 11.53
CA ASN A 149 -4.80 -3.69 10.79
C ASN A 149 -5.68 -3.48 9.57
N ASP A 150 -6.32 -2.31 9.44
CA ASP A 150 -7.08 -1.93 8.24
C ASP A 150 -6.16 -1.46 7.11
N SER A 151 -4.86 -1.32 7.36
CA SER A 151 -3.91 -0.87 6.35
C SER A 151 -3.29 -2.03 5.58
N MET A 152 -3.22 -1.88 4.26
CA MET A 152 -2.47 -2.75 3.36
C MET A 152 -1.05 -2.25 3.11
N GLY A 153 -0.64 -1.20 3.80
CA GLY A 153 0.70 -0.65 3.72
C GLY A 153 1.79 -1.56 4.30
N CYS A 154 3.03 -1.19 4.09
CA CYS A 154 4.16 -1.91 4.70
C CYS A 154 4.11 -1.78 6.24
N PRO A 155 4.19 -2.88 7.00
CA PRO A 155 4.21 -2.83 8.48
C PRO A 155 5.32 -1.96 9.06
N GLY A 156 6.38 -1.69 8.30
CA GLY A 156 7.45 -0.75 8.67
C GLY A 156 7.06 0.73 8.58
N ASN A 157 5.89 1.07 8.04
CA ASN A 157 5.41 2.46 7.96
C ASN A 157 4.86 2.92 9.32
N THR A 158 5.78 3.12 10.25
CA THR A 158 5.50 3.50 11.65
C THR A 158 5.63 4.99 11.91
N GLY A 159 6.01 5.78 10.90
CA GLY A 159 6.23 7.22 11.02
C GLY A 159 7.54 7.61 11.67
N ALA A 160 8.51 6.70 11.81
CA ALA A 160 9.81 7.03 12.45
C ALA A 160 10.53 8.18 11.73
N ALA A 161 10.59 8.14 10.39
CA ALA A 161 11.21 9.21 9.61
C ALA A 161 10.45 10.54 9.71
N LEU A 162 9.12 10.49 9.72
CA LEU A 162 8.28 11.66 9.92
C LEU A 162 8.56 12.31 11.28
N GLN A 163 8.61 11.52 12.35
CA GLN A 163 8.89 12.03 13.70
C GLN A 163 10.30 12.60 13.81
N ALA A 164 11.30 11.97 13.18
CA ALA A 164 12.66 12.52 13.12
C ALA A 164 12.69 13.85 12.36
N ALA A 165 11.97 13.97 11.25
CA ALA A 165 11.84 15.22 10.50
C ALA A 165 11.17 16.32 11.31
N LEU A 166 10.10 16.00 12.05
CA LEU A 166 9.41 16.96 12.95
C LEU A 166 10.34 17.47 14.05
N ARG A 167 11.14 16.60 14.67
CA ARG A 167 12.15 17.02 15.65
C ARG A 167 13.21 17.93 15.05
N ALA A 168 13.53 17.75 13.78
CA ALA A 168 14.43 18.60 13.02
C ALA A 168 13.77 19.91 12.52
N GLY A 169 12.51 20.16 12.84
CA GLY A 169 11.79 21.38 12.50
C GLY A 169 11.03 21.35 11.17
N ALA A 170 10.79 20.18 10.60
CA ALA A 170 9.98 20.05 9.37
C ALA A 170 8.52 20.47 9.64
N ALA A 171 7.92 21.15 8.65
CA ALA A 171 6.48 21.38 8.62
C ALA A 171 5.75 20.17 8.07
N VAL A 172 4.50 19.97 8.49
CA VAL A 172 3.60 18.91 8.02
C VAL A 172 2.25 19.49 7.63
N ASP A 173 1.58 18.80 6.72
CA ASP A 173 0.23 19.13 6.28
C ASP A 173 -0.54 17.85 5.95
N LEU A 174 -1.88 17.91 5.89
CA LEU A 174 -2.77 16.82 5.49
C LEU A 174 -2.56 15.51 6.27
N MET A 175 -2.21 15.61 7.56
CA MET A 175 -1.87 14.48 8.39
C MET A 175 -3.05 13.58 8.72
N ASP A 176 -4.27 14.05 8.55
CA ASP A 176 -5.53 13.32 8.66
C ASP A 176 -5.94 12.61 7.36
N GLN A 177 -5.18 12.85 6.29
CA GLN A 177 -5.51 12.33 4.96
C GLN A 177 -4.79 11.02 4.67
N ALA A 178 -5.50 10.14 3.98
CA ALA A 178 -4.96 8.90 3.46
C ALA A 178 -5.60 8.56 2.12
N TRP A 179 -5.06 7.59 1.43
CA TRP A 179 -5.68 7.04 0.23
C TRP A 179 -6.63 5.92 0.66
N TRP A 180 -7.91 6.25 0.68
CA TRP A 180 -8.94 5.39 1.19
C TRP A 180 -9.43 4.38 0.16
N SER A 181 -9.82 3.21 0.63
CA SER A 181 -10.44 2.19 -0.19
C SER A 181 -11.41 1.38 0.66
N PRO A 182 -12.53 0.89 0.10
CA PRO A 182 -13.25 -0.19 0.74
C PRO A 182 -12.38 -1.45 0.78
N GLY A 183 -12.56 -2.27 1.80
CA GLY A 183 -11.84 -3.52 1.97
C GLY A 183 -12.78 -4.68 2.22
N LEU A 184 -12.34 -5.88 1.87
CA LEU A 184 -12.94 -7.12 2.35
C LEU A 184 -12.39 -7.43 3.74
N THR A 185 -13.21 -8.01 4.60
CA THR A 185 -12.75 -8.51 5.89
C THR A 185 -12.25 -9.94 5.73
N HIS A 186 -10.99 -10.19 6.06
CA HIS A 186 -10.45 -11.54 6.14
C HIS A 186 -11.01 -12.32 7.32
N PRO A 187 -10.97 -13.66 7.31
CA PRO A 187 -11.41 -14.48 8.45
C PRO A 187 -10.70 -14.17 9.78
N ASP A 188 -9.52 -13.60 9.75
CA ASP A 188 -8.77 -13.16 10.94
C ASP A 188 -9.08 -11.70 11.35
N GLY A 189 -10.05 -11.06 10.74
CA GLY A 189 -10.50 -9.71 11.03
C GLY A 189 -9.71 -8.59 10.34
N ARG A 190 -8.64 -8.91 9.62
CA ARG A 190 -7.89 -7.90 8.85
C ARG A 190 -8.59 -7.52 7.56
N SER A 191 -8.31 -6.34 7.05
CA SER A 191 -8.88 -5.84 5.80
C SER A 191 -8.00 -6.21 4.61
N ALA A 192 -8.64 -6.60 3.49
CA ALA A 192 -8.02 -6.74 2.19
C ALA A 192 -8.46 -5.61 1.26
N PHE A 193 -7.52 -5.05 0.53
CA PHE A 193 -7.79 -4.00 -0.44
C PHE A 193 -8.64 -4.51 -1.61
N ALA A 194 -9.82 -3.93 -1.81
CA ALA A 194 -10.70 -4.24 -2.92
C ALA A 194 -10.62 -3.15 -4.00
N LEU A 195 -10.09 -3.52 -5.17
CA LEU A 195 -9.85 -2.57 -6.27
C LEU A 195 -11.07 -2.33 -7.14
N TRP A 196 -11.81 -3.37 -7.46
CA TRP A 196 -12.87 -3.33 -8.46
C TRP A 196 -14.09 -4.07 -8.00
N PHE A 197 -15.19 -3.35 -8.10
CA PHE A 197 -16.52 -3.90 -7.93
C PHE A 197 -17.12 -4.00 -9.33
N THR A 198 -17.19 -5.20 -9.87
CA THR A 198 -17.73 -5.47 -11.20
C THR A 198 -19.22 -5.72 -11.20
N GLY A 199 -19.83 -5.76 -10.03
CA GLY A 199 -21.27 -5.93 -9.82
C GLY A 199 -21.62 -5.72 -8.35
N GLY A 200 -22.91 -5.81 -8.03
CA GLY A 200 -23.40 -5.65 -6.67
C GLY A 200 -23.59 -4.20 -6.21
N ILE A 201 -24.13 -4.05 -5.02
CA ILE A 201 -24.37 -2.78 -4.34
C ILE A 201 -23.91 -2.85 -2.88
N PHE A 202 -23.42 -1.75 -2.34
CA PHE A 202 -23.15 -1.64 -0.91
C PHE A 202 -24.38 -1.18 -0.15
N VAL A 203 -24.70 -1.89 0.91
CA VAL A 203 -25.82 -1.57 1.79
C VAL A 203 -25.36 -1.42 3.22
N ASN A 204 -26.01 -0.48 3.93
CA ASN A 204 -25.80 -0.24 5.35
C ASN A 204 -26.66 -1.19 6.21
N GLN A 205 -26.63 -1.01 7.52
CA GLN A 205 -27.38 -1.80 8.51
C GLN A 205 -28.90 -1.73 8.33
N ALA A 206 -29.42 -0.72 7.63
CA ALA A 206 -30.83 -0.59 7.28
C ALA A 206 -31.17 -1.16 5.89
N GLY A 207 -30.23 -1.87 5.25
CA GLY A 207 -30.41 -2.41 3.90
C GLY A 207 -30.46 -1.34 2.80
N ARG A 208 -30.01 -0.12 3.08
CA ARG A 208 -30.03 0.98 2.12
C ARG A 208 -28.69 1.11 1.42
N ARG A 209 -28.72 1.21 0.09
CA ARG A 209 -27.54 1.58 -0.71
C ARG A 209 -27.11 3.00 -0.35
N PHE A 210 -25.83 3.23 -0.17
CA PHE A 210 -25.29 4.50 0.34
C PHE A 210 -24.18 5.09 -0.51
N VAL A 211 -23.67 4.40 -1.54
CA VAL A 211 -22.55 4.85 -2.38
C VAL A 211 -22.75 4.42 -3.84
N ASN A 212 -22.01 5.03 -4.74
CA ASN A 212 -21.89 4.56 -6.11
C ASN A 212 -20.62 3.70 -6.23
N GLU A 213 -20.78 2.40 -6.35
CA GLU A 213 -19.71 1.40 -6.40
C GLU A 213 -18.85 1.48 -7.68
N SER A 214 -19.35 2.16 -8.71
CA SER A 214 -18.59 2.44 -9.94
C SER A 214 -17.71 3.68 -9.84
N ALA A 215 -17.71 4.37 -8.70
CA ALA A 215 -16.80 5.49 -8.46
C ALA A 215 -15.36 4.98 -8.22
N ALA A 216 -14.39 5.89 -8.36
CA ALA A 216 -13.01 5.61 -7.95
C ALA A 216 -12.98 5.18 -6.47
N TYR A 217 -12.22 4.15 -6.14
CA TYR A 217 -12.24 3.54 -4.80
C TYR A 217 -11.91 4.52 -3.67
N ASP A 218 -11.05 5.53 -3.87
CA ASP A 218 -10.83 6.59 -2.87
C ASP A 218 -12.11 7.40 -2.61
N ARG A 219 -12.91 7.65 -3.65
CA ARG A 219 -14.22 8.32 -3.50
C ARG A 219 -15.21 7.45 -2.72
N ILE A 220 -15.19 6.15 -2.96
CA ILE A 220 -16.00 5.19 -2.21
C ILE A 220 -15.55 5.18 -0.75
N GLY A 221 -14.25 5.06 -0.48
CA GLY A 221 -13.69 5.07 0.86
C GLY A 221 -14.04 6.36 1.63
N ARG A 222 -13.92 7.53 0.99
CA ARG A 222 -14.33 8.80 1.61
C ARG A 222 -15.83 8.88 1.89
N ALA A 223 -16.67 8.35 1.01
CA ALA A 223 -18.11 8.26 1.26
C ALA A 223 -18.42 7.36 2.45
N ILE A 224 -17.75 6.21 2.57
CA ILE A 224 -17.87 5.30 3.72
C ILE A 224 -17.53 6.05 5.02
N ILE A 225 -16.38 6.74 5.06
CA ILE A 225 -15.95 7.49 6.24
C ILE A 225 -16.95 8.58 6.60
N ALA A 226 -17.47 9.31 5.61
CA ALA A 226 -18.47 10.36 5.82
C ALA A 226 -19.80 9.79 6.38
N GLU A 227 -20.26 8.65 5.87
CA GLU A 227 -21.47 7.98 6.38
C GLU A 227 -21.26 7.46 7.82
N MET A 228 -20.06 6.94 8.12
CA MET A 228 -19.69 6.52 9.48
C MET A 228 -19.64 7.70 10.43
N ALA A 229 -19.01 8.80 10.05
CA ALA A 229 -18.94 10.02 10.86
C ALA A 229 -20.32 10.63 11.12
N ALA A 230 -21.26 10.47 10.19
CA ALA A 230 -22.65 10.91 10.33
C ALA A 230 -23.55 9.93 11.11
N GLY A 231 -22.99 8.80 11.58
CA GLY A 231 -23.76 7.77 12.31
C GLY A 231 -24.76 6.97 11.47
N ARG A 232 -24.65 7.01 10.15
CA ARG A 232 -25.54 6.30 9.24
C ARG A 232 -24.99 4.97 8.76
N LEU A 233 -23.74 4.68 9.03
CA LEU A 233 -23.03 3.47 8.66
C LEU A 233 -22.15 3.00 9.82
N THR A 234 -22.10 1.71 10.05
CA THR A 234 -21.11 1.05 10.91
C THR A 234 -20.43 -0.08 10.14
N THR A 235 -19.31 -0.57 10.61
CA THR A 235 -18.66 -1.78 10.08
C THR A 235 -19.12 -3.02 10.87
N PRO A 236 -19.26 -4.18 10.22
CA PRO A 236 -19.19 -4.36 8.77
C PRO A 236 -20.42 -3.77 8.05
N PHE A 237 -20.23 -3.39 6.80
CA PHE A 237 -21.34 -3.19 5.85
C PHE A 237 -21.26 -4.30 4.79
N TRP A 238 -22.32 -4.46 3.99
CA TRP A 238 -22.42 -5.62 3.12
C TRP A 238 -22.43 -5.24 1.65
N MET A 239 -21.88 -6.11 0.81
CA MET A 239 -22.09 -6.10 -0.62
C MET A 239 -23.13 -7.15 -0.98
N ILE A 240 -24.21 -6.73 -1.63
CA ILE A 240 -25.24 -7.62 -2.18
C ILE A 240 -24.99 -7.72 -3.67
N TYR A 241 -24.89 -8.94 -4.18
CA TYR A 241 -24.70 -9.24 -5.60
C TYR A 241 -25.50 -10.47 -5.99
N ASP A 242 -25.67 -10.68 -7.29
CA ASP A 242 -26.30 -11.87 -7.84
C ASP A 242 -25.25 -12.85 -8.41
N ASP A 243 -25.68 -14.05 -8.72
CA ASP A 243 -24.85 -15.16 -9.19
C ASP A 243 -24.63 -15.17 -10.71
N ARG A 244 -25.06 -14.15 -11.44
CA ARG A 244 -24.90 -14.08 -12.91
C ARG A 244 -23.43 -14.14 -13.35
N GLY A 245 -22.51 -13.72 -12.51
CA GLY A 245 -21.06 -13.80 -12.71
C GLY A 245 -20.41 -15.07 -12.15
N GLY A 246 -21.19 -16.00 -11.61
CA GLY A 246 -20.70 -17.19 -10.91
C GLY A 246 -20.76 -17.06 -9.39
N GLU A 247 -20.27 -18.07 -8.69
CA GLU A 247 -20.32 -18.14 -7.21
C GLU A 247 -19.32 -17.21 -6.51
N VAL A 248 -18.48 -16.51 -7.26
CA VAL A 248 -17.43 -15.66 -6.72
C VAL A 248 -17.94 -14.23 -6.62
N PRO A 249 -17.69 -13.50 -5.51
CA PRO A 249 -18.04 -12.09 -5.41
C PRO A 249 -17.49 -11.28 -6.57
N PRO A 250 -18.25 -10.36 -7.15
CA PRO A 250 -17.80 -9.52 -8.25
C PRO A 250 -16.84 -8.42 -7.76
N VAL A 251 -15.80 -8.85 -7.04
CA VAL A 251 -14.76 -7.99 -6.45
C VAL A 251 -13.41 -8.52 -6.84
N GLN A 252 -12.58 -7.67 -7.39
CA GLN A 252 -11.18 -7.99 -7.56
C GLN A 252 -10.37 -7.32 -6.45
N ALA A 253 -9.95 -8.10 -5.49
CA ALA A 253 -8.96 -7.68 -4.51
C ALA A 253 -7.54 -7.91 -5.05
N THR A 254 -6.62 -7.02 -4.75
CA THR A 254 -5.24 -7.10 -5.23
C THR A 254 -4.47 -8.26 -4.63
N ASN A 255 -4.90 -8.76 -3.49
CA ASN A 255 -4.15 -9.66 -2.67
C ASN A 255 -4.99 -10.78 -2.05
N VAL A 256 -6.25 -10.93 -2.44
CA VAL A 256 -7.07 -12.06 -2.01
C VAL A 256 -6.97 -13.15 -3.06
N SER A 257 -6.37 -14.27 -2.70
CA SER A 257 -6.47 -15.46 -3.51
C SER A 257 -7.92 -15.94 -3.48
N MET A 258 -8.58 -15.91 -4.64
CA MET A 258 -9.95 -16.41 -4.79
C MET A 258 -10.06 -17.92 -4.49
N VAL A 259 -8.94 -18.61 -4.36
CA VAL A 259 -8.89 -20.03 -3.97
C VAL A 259 -9.38 -20.26 -2.54
N GLU A 260 -9.58 -19.20 -1.76
CA GLU A 260 -9.92 -19.31 -0.34
C GLU A 260 -11.35 -18.86 0.01
N THR A 261 -12.23 -18.80 -0.98
CA THR A 261 -13.65 -18.44 -0.78
C THR A 261 -14.34 -19.30 0.29
N GLU A 262 -13.97 -20.58 0.41
CA GLU A 262 -14.51 -21.48 1.45
C GLU A 262 -14.18 -20.97 2.84
N ARG A 263 -12.97 -20.45 3.08
CA ARG A 263 -12.60 -19.89 4.39
C ARG A 263 -13.47 -18.70 4.78
N TYR A 264 -13.88 -17.87 3.80
CA TYR A 264 -14.80 -16.76 4.05
C TYR A 264 -16.21 -17.23 4.36
N ARG A 265 -16.69 -18.29 3.68
CA ARG A 265 -17.98 -18.92 3.99
C ARG A 265 -17.97 -19.53 5.38
N ASP A 266 -16.94 -20.30 5.72
CA ASP A 266 -16.80 -20.95 7.04
C ASP A 266 -16.74 -19.92 8.17
N ALA A 267 -16.16 -18.75 7.91
CA ALA A 267 -16.09 -17.65 8.86
C ALA A 267 -17.39 -16.80 8.92
N GLY A 268 -18.41 -17.12 8.10
CA GLY A 268 -19.66 -16.35 8.03
C GLY A 268 -19.49 -14.94 7.43
N LEU A 269 -18.45 -14.73 6.65
CA LEU A 269 -18.14 -13.45 6.00
C LEU A 269 -18.67 -13.39 4.57
N TRP A 270 -19.24 -14.48 4.12
CA TRP A 270 -19.86 -14.61 2.79
C TRP A 270 -21.18 -15.36 2.83
#